data_4ba77d502e12e9445693f43c84152c2c
#
_entry.id   4ba77d502e12e9445693f43c84152c2c
#
_cell.length_a   1.000
_cell.length_b   1.000
_cell.length_c   1.000
_cell.angle_alpha   90.00
_cell.angle_beta   90.00
_cell.angle_gamma   90.00
#
_symmetry.space_group_name_H-M   'P 1'
#
loop_
_entity.id
_entity.type
_entity.pdbx_description
1 polymer ?
#
loop_
_entity_poly.entity_id
_entity_poly.type
_entity_poly.pdbx_seq_one_letter_code
_entity_poly.pdbx_strand_id
1 'polypeptide(L)'
;MSEAPVLEDGFEFPGQSFSVAKADQVRKLTCSGIDPAIYGEAVDVAMLGLPTLRVLMACGLPILGGVHLSQRFRQKHAFLLEEEITISGRILEIAPHPRGCILKCAFEYARQDGTVCVEAVRSGISPIGPKEPSNGIPRPSEELDGFGEISR
;
A
#
# COMPACT_ATOMS: atom_id res chain seq x y z
N MET A 1 9.13 24.01 -4.69
CA MET A 1 8.05 23.03 -4.92
C MET A 1 8.70 21.77 -5.49
N SER A 2 8.71 20.70 -4.72
CA SER A 2 9.23 19.41 -5.22
C SER A 2 8.26 18.89 -6.29
N GLU A 3 8.75 18.70 -7.49
CA GLU A 3 7.96 18.05 -8.55
C GLU A 3 7.59 16.64 -8.08
N ALA A 4 6.32 16.26 -8.24
CA ALA A 4 5.88 14.91 -7.89
C ALA A 4 6.72 13.89 -8.70
N PRO A 5 7.19 12.81 -8.07
CA PRO A 5 8.01 11.84 -8.76
C PRO A 5 7.25 11.25 -9.96
N VAL A 6 7.95 11.06 -11.06
CA VAL A 6 7.41 10.31 -12.20
C VAL A 6 7.38 8.84 -11.80
N LEU A 7 6.18 8.29 -11.65
CA LEU A 7 6.00 6.88 -11.32
C LEU A 7 6.11 6.05 -12.60
N GLU A 8 6.98 5.07 -12.58
CA GLU A 8 7.20 4.13 -13.67
C GLU A 8 7.48 2.73 -13.11
N ASP A 9 7.40 1.73 -13.97
CA ASP A 9 7.78 0.37 -13.61
C ASP A 9 9.24 0.34 -13.15
N GLY A 10 9.49 -0.30 -12.02
CA GLY A 10 10.82 -0.35 -11.41
C GLY A 10 11.17 0.83 -10.50
N PHE A 11 10.30 1.86 -10.36
CA PHE A 11 10.54 2.95 -9.42
C PHE A 11 10.72 2.40 -8.00
N GLU A 12 11.83 2.74 -7.35
CA GLU A 12 12.14 2.32 -5.99
C GLU A 12 11.66 3.37 -4.99
N PHE A 13 10.90 2.92 -3.98
CA PHE A 13 10.47 3.77 -2.88
C PHE A 13 11.61 3.99 -1.88
N PRO A 14 11.75 5.19 -1.32
CA PRO A 14 12.65 5.42 -0.19
C PRO A 14 12.32 4.48 0.97
N GLY A 15 13.34 3.86 1.55
CA GLY A 15 13.19 3.02 2.73
C GLY A 15 12.69 3.83 3.93
N GLN A 16 11.87 3.20 4.77
CA GLN A 16 11.38 3.77 6.02
C GLN A 16 11.56 2.78 7.16
N SER A 17 11.80 3.30 8.36
CA SER A 17 11.86 2.49 9.57
C SER A 17 10.64 2.72 10.44
N PHE A 18 10.17 1.66 11.09
CA PHE A 18 9.06 1.68 12.04
C PHE A 18 9.20 0.52 13.03
N SER A 19 8.38 0.52 14.05
CA SER A 19 8.18 -0.61 14.96
C SER A 19 6.71 -0.87 15.16
N VAL A 20 6.37 -2.08 15.59
CA VAL A 20 4.99 -2.43 15.99
C VAL A 20 4.92 -2.40 17.51
N ALA A 21 4.24 -1.41 18.05
CA ALA A 21 4.04 -1.29 19.47
C ALA A 21 3.10 -2.38 20.00
N LYS A 22 3.45 -2.97 21.14
CA LYS A 22 2.63 -4.01 21.79
C LYS A 22 1.20 -3.53 22.05
N ALA A 23 1.05 -2.30 22.52
CA ALA A 23 -0.27 -1.72 22.79
C ALA A 23 -1.15 -1.64 21.55
N ASP A 24 -0.57 -1.30 20.38
CA ASP A 24 -1.30 -1.20 19.12
C ASP A 24 -1.77 -2.57 18.63
N GLN A 25 -0.90 -3.58 18.72
CA GLN A 25 -1.27 -4.95 18.34
C GLN A 25 -2.34 -5.52 19.27
N VAL A 26 -2.19 -5.34 20.58
CA VAL A 26 -3.19 -5.78 21.57
C VAL A 26 -4.54 -5.15 21.28
N ARG A 27 -4.59 -3.83 21.07
CA ARG A 27 -5.83 -3.13 20.72
C ARG A 27 -6.49 -3.68 19.47
N LYS A 28 -5.72 -3.87 18.39
CA LYS A 28 -6.21 -4.41 17.12
C LYS A 28 -6.79 -5.81 17.28
N LEU A 29 -6.04 -6.71 17.92
CA LEU A 29 -6.47 -8.10 18.11
C LEU A 29 -7.73 -8.18 18.99
N THR A 30 -7.76 -7.42 20.07
CA THR A 30 -8.92 -7.36 20.97
C THR A 30 -10.17 -6.85 20.23
N CYS A 31 -10.04 -5.79 19.43
CA CYS A 31 -11.15 -5.27 18.62
C CYS A 31 -11.62 -6.27 17.56
N SER A 32 -10.76 -7.18 17.13
CA SER A 32 -11.07 -8.25 16.17
C SER A 32 -11.58 -9.53 16.86
N GLY A 33 -11.71 -9.54 18.19
CA GLY A 33 -12.12 -10.73 18.95
C GLY A 33 -11.06 -11.82 19.03
N ILE A 34 -9.79 -11.48 18.79
CA ILE A 34 -8.66 -12.41 18.86
C ILE A 34 -7.92 -12.20 20.18
N ASP A 35 -7.63 -13.29 20.90
CA ASP A 35 -6.81 -13.23 22.10
C ASP A 35 -5.34 -12.86 21.75
N PRO A 36 -4.85 -11.70 22.23
CA PRO A 36 -3.48 -11.28 21.96
C PRO A 36 -2.41 -12.26 22.40
N ALA A 37 -2.70 -13.10 23.41
CA ALA A 37 -1.76 -14.09 23.93
C ALA A 37 -1.33 -15.14 22.88
N ILE A 38 -2.12 -15.34 21.82
CA ILE A 38 -1.80 -16.26 20.72
C ILE A 38 -0.48 -15.89 20.04
N TYR A 39 -0.19 -14.60 19.92
CA TYR A 39 1.03 -14.12 19.26
C TYR A 39 2.23 -13.99 20.20
N GLY A 40 2.03 -13.96 21.51
CA GLY A 40 3.10 -13.72 22.49
C GLY A 40 3.81 -12.39 22.18
N GLU A 41 5.13 -12.45 21.97
CA GLU A 41 5.95 -11.30 21.59
C GLU A 41 6.14 -11.15 20.06
N ALA A 42 5.53 -12.04 19.27
CA ALA A 42 5.61 -11.98 17.81
C ALA A 42 4.63 -10.96 17.21
N VAL A 43 5.06 -10.29 16.16
CA VAL A 43 4.21 -9.39 15.38
C VAL A 43 3.22 -10.18 14.53
N ASP A 44 1.94 -9.84 14.62
CA ASP A 44 0.94 -10.28 13.65
C ASP A 44 1.25 -9.65 12.28
N VAL A 45 1.44 -10.48 11.25
CA VAL A 45 1.79 -10.03 9.90
C VAL A 45 0.80 -9.01 9.33
N ALA A 46 -0.45 -9.05 9.76
CA ALA A 46 -1.46 -8.08 9.35
C ALA A 46 -1.17 -6.64 9.83
N MET A 47 -0.33 -6.46 10.86
CA MET A 47 0.15 -5.14 11.30
C MET A 47 1.08 -4.49 10.26
N LEU A 48 1.65 -5.27 9.34
CA LEU A 48 2.58 -4.81 8.33
C LEU A 48 1.88 -4.22 7.08
N GLY A 49 0.56 -4.28 7.02
CA GLY A 49 -0.19 -3.73 5.88
C GLY A 49 -0.16 -2.20 5.80
N LEU A 50 -0.39 -1.52 6.91
CA LEU A 50 -0.43 -0.07 6.98
C LEU A 50 0.89 0.63 6.60
N PRO A 51 2.07 0.14 6.99
CA PRO A 51 3.34 0.72 6.56
C PRO A 51 3.51 0.85 5.04
N THR A 52 2.92 -0.03 4.22
CA THR A 52 2.96 0.11 2.76
C THR A 52 2.29 1.39 2.29
N LEU A 53 1.17 1.77 2.90
CA LEU A 53 0.49 3.03 2.59
C LEU A 53 1.35 4.24 2.95
N ARG A 54 2.05 4.20 4.08
CA ARG A 54 2.94 5.29 4.51
C ARG A 54 4.06 5.51 3.51
N VAL A 55 4.63 4.43 2.96
CA VAL A 55 5.65 4.51 1.91
C VAL A 55 5.08 5.18 0.65
N LEU A 56 3.90 4.75 0.20
CA LEU A 56 3.24 5.35 -0.98
C LEU A 56 2.93 6.83 -0.76
N MET A 57 2.42 7.19 0.42
CA MET A 57 2.15 8.60 0.79
C MET A 57 3.41 9.46 0.78
N ALA A 58 4.51 8.94 1.31
CA ALA A 58 5.78 9.66 1.34
C ALA A 58 6.31 9.97 -0.06
N CYS A 59 5.89 9.20 -1.08
CA CYS A 59 6.18 9.45 -2.49
C CYS A 59 5.16 10.38 -3.17
N GLY A 60 4.26 11.00 -2.41
CA GLY A 60 3.27 11.94 -2.96
C GLY A 60 2.06 11.27 -3.61
N LEU A 61 1.86 9.96 -3.42
CA LEU A 61 0.67 9.28 -3.91
C LEU A 61 -0.55 9.62 -3.03
N PRO A 62 -1.66 10.11 -3.60
CA PRO A 62 -2.86 10.41 -2.84
C PRO A 62 -3.52 9.11 -2.37
N ILE A 63 -3.93 9.07 -1.11
CA ILE A 63 -4.73 7.99 -0.57
C ILE A 63 -6.21 8.19 -0.86
N LEU A 64 -6.67 9.45 -0.82
CA LEU A 64 -8.07 9.77 -1.07
C LEU A 64 -8.45 9.44 -2.51
N GLY A 65 -9.52 8.67 -2.67
CA GLY A 65 -9.99 8.18 -3.96
C GLY A 65 -9.28 6.90 -4.44
N GLY A 66 -8.26 6.42 -3.71
CA GLY A 66 -7.63 5.14 -3.99
C GLY A 66 -8.46 3.96 -3.48
N VAL A 67 -8.29 2.81 -4.11
CA VAL A 67 -8.92 1.54 -3.71
C VAL A 67 -7.86 0.48 -3.49
N HIS A 68 -7.86 -0.13 -2.32
CA HIS A 68 -7.04 -1.30 -2.04
C HIS A 68 -7.69 -2.54 -2.67
N LEU A 69 -6.99 -3.21 -3.57
CA LEU A 69 -7.51 -4.41 -4.24
C LEU A 69 -7.04 -5.69 -3.57
N SER A 70 -5.74 -5.81 -3.31
CA SER A 70 -5.17 -7.00 -2.70
C SER A 70 -3.86 -6.72 -1.99
N GLN A 71 -3.57 -7.54 -0.99
CA GLN A 71 -2.27 -7.59 -0.35
C GLN A 71 -1.96 -9.04 0.02
N ARG A 72 -0.77 -9.50 -0.38
CA ARG A 72 -0.28 -10.84 -0.08
C ARG A 72 1.02 -10.72 0.67
N PHE A 73 1.16 -11.47 1.74
CA PHE A 73 2.38 -11.57 2.53
C PHE A 73 3.00 -12.96 2.40
N ARG A 74 4.33 -13.00 2.37
CA ARG A 74 5.13 -14.20 2.53
C ARG A 74 6.07 -13.99 3.71
N GLN A 75 5.74 -14.61 4.83
CA GLN A 75 6.53 -14.54 6.04
C GLN A 75 7.60 -15.66 6.04
N LYS A 76 8.85 -15.28 6.17
CA LYS A 76 10.00 -16.18 6.32
C LYS A 76 10.42 -16.29 7.78
N HIS A 77 10.40 -15.17 8.49
CA HIS A 77 10.71 -15.06 9.91
C HIS A 77 9.71 -14.12 10.59
N ALA A 78 9.42 -14.40 11.86
CA ALA A 78 8.60 -13.49 12.65
C ALA A 78 9.43 -12.30 13.13
N PHE A 79 8.82 -11.10 13.12
CA PHE A 79 9.34 -9.95 13.85
C PHE A 79 8.90 -10.03 15.32
N LEU A 80 9.68 -9.42 16.18
CA LEU A 80 9.29 -9.20 17.58
C LEU A 80 8.62 -7.81 17.72
N LEU A 81 7.70 -7.72 18.68
CA LEU A 81 7.13 -6.43 19.06
C LEU A 81 8.25 -5.49 19.51
N GLU A 82 8.11 -4.18 19.24
CA GLU A 82 9.05 -3.10 19.53
C GLU A 82 10.40 -3.20 18.79
N GLU A 83 10.62 -4.23 17.99
CA GLU A 83 11.79 -4.36 17.12
C GLU A 83 11.74 -3.33 15.99
N GLU A 84 12.88 -2.72 15.65
CA GLU A 84 12.96 -1.84 14.49
C GLU A 84 12.90 -2.63 13.19
N ILE A 85 11.96 -2.26 12.31
CA ILE A 85 11.71 -2.87 11.03
C ILE A 85 11.93 -1.83 9.94
N THR A 86 12.71 -2.16 8.93
CA THR A 86 12.87 -1.34 7.72
C THR A 86 11.98 -1.90 6.61
N ILE A 87 11.15 -1.04 6.02
CA ILE A 87 10.39 -1.36 4.82
C ILE A 87 11.00 -0.66 3.62
N SER A 88 11.22 -1.39 2.55
CA SER A 88 11.58 -0.89 1.22
C SER A 88 10.66 -1.49 0.18
N GLY A 89 10.61 -0.91 -1.00
CA GLY A 89 9.74 -1.45 -2.03
C GLY A 89 9.95 -0.81 -3.38
N ARG A 90 9.27 -1.35 -4.37
CA ARG A 90 9.31 -0.87 -5.75
C ARG A 90 7.99 -1.09 -6.46
N ILE A 91 7.76 -0.31 -7.50
CA ILE A 91 6.67 -0.52 -8.44
C ILE A 91 7.02 -1.71 -9.34
N LEU A 92 6.14 -2.70 -9.40
CA LEU A 92 6.26 -3.83 -10.33
C LEU A 92 5.59 -3.52 -11.67
N GLU A 93 4.43 -2.87 -11.62
CA GLU A 93 3.60 -2.65 -12.79
C GLU A 93 2.63 -1.48 -12.54
N ILE A 94 2.46 -0.66 -13.56
CA ILE A 94 1.43 0.38 -13.64
C ILE A 94 0.57 0.06 -14.85
N ALA A 95 -0.70 -0.24 -14.64
CA ALA A 95 -1.66 -0.50 -15.71
C ALA A 95 -2.74 0.57 -15.77
N PRO A 96 -3.16 1.01 -16.98
CA PRO A 96 -4.25 1.97 -17.12
C PRO A 96 -5.55 1.46 -16.49
N HIS A 97 -6.31 2.38 -15.87
CA HIS A 97 -7.63 2.10 -15.31
C HIS A 97 -8.52 3.33 -15.51
N PRO A 98 -9.85 3.19 -15.72
CA PRO A 98 -10.74 4.32 -15.92
C PRO A 98 -10.72 5.38 -14.81
N ARG A 99 -10.35 4.99 -13.59
CA ARG A 99 -10.24 5.86 -12.41
C ARG A 99 -8.81 6.28 -12.09
N GLY A 100 -7.85 6.11 -13.00
CA GLY A 100 -6.44 6.43 -12.80
C GLY A 100 -5.51 5.33 -13.29
N CYS A 101 -4.90 4.59 -12.37
CA CYS A 101 -4.08 3.43 -12.73
C CYS A 101 -4.18 2.33 -11.66
N ILE A 102 -3.97 1.08 -12.07
CA ILE A 102 -3.68 -0.02 -11.15
C ILE A 102 -2.19 0.01 -10.87
N LEU A 103 -1.85 0.14 -9.60
CA LEU A 103 -0.49 0.16 -9.11
C LEU A 103 -0.21 -1.14 -8.38
N LYS A 104 0.75 -1.94 -8.89
CA LYS A 104 1.22 -3.17 -8.25
C LYS A 104 2.63 -2.94 -7.71
N CYS A 105 2.81 -3.16 -6.42
CA CYS A 105 4.07 -2.89 -5.73
C CYS A 105 4.53 -4.12 -4.97
N ALA A 106 5.86 -4.31 -4.92
CA ALA A 106 6.50 -5.26 -4.03
C ALA A 106 7.16 -4.52 -2.87
N PHE A 107 7.10 -5.11 -1.68
CA PHE A 107 7.73 -4.59 -0.47
C PHE A 107 8.52 -5.69 0.22
N GLU A 108 9.62 -5.31 0.83
CA GLU A 108 10.44 -6.15 1.70
C GLU A 108 10.53 -5.50 3.08
N TYR A 109 10.38 -6.33 4.10
CA TYR A 109 10.52 -5.93 5.49
C TYR A 109 11.73 -6.64 6.07
N ALA A 110 12.68 -5.88 6.55
CA ALA A 110 13.95 -6.38 7.04
C ALA A 110 14.24 -5.92 8.47
N ARG A 111 15.03 -6.73 9.18
CA ARG A 111 15.68 -6.34 10.44
C ARG A 111 16.82 -5.37 10.18
N GLN A 112 17.37 -4.78 11.24
CA GLN A 112 18.53 -3.90 11.19
C GLN A 112 19.79 -4.57 10.60
N ASP A 113 19.91 -5.88 10.75
CA ASP A 113 21.01 -6.66 10.16
C ASP A 113 20.85 -6.94 8.65
N GLY A 114 19.76 -6.45 8.04
CA GLY A 114 19.46 -6.64 6.63
C GLY A 114 18.71 -7.94 6.31
N THR A 115 18.42 -8.78 7.30
CA THR A 115 17.64 -10.01 7.07
C THR A 115 16.21 -9.69 6.65
N VAL A 116 15.83 -10.06 5.42
CA VAL A 116 14.45 -9.93 4.93
C VAL A 116 13.58 -11.00 5.59
N CYS A 117 12.66 -10.57 6.44
CA CYS A 117 11.78 -11.45 7.21
C CYS A 117 10.41 -11.64 6.55
N VAL A 118 9.91 -10.61 5.87
CA VAL A 118 8.60 -10.64 5.21
C VAL A 118 8.70 -9.98 3.84
N GLU A 119 8.07 -10.59 2.87
CA GLU A 119 7.84 -10.03 1.53
C GLU A 119 6.35 -9.77 1.35
N ALA A 120 5.99 -8.68 0.67
CA ALA A 120 4.60 -8.39 0.36
C ALA A 120 4.44 -7.94 -1.08
N VAL A 121 3.31 -8.27 -1.67
CA VAL A 121 2.85 -7.71 -2.95
C VAL A 121 1.49 -7.07 -2.70
N ARG A 122 1.38 -5.81 -3.07
CA ARG A 122 0.16 -5.02 -2.93
C ARG A 122 -0.29 -4.52 -4.29
N SER A 123 -1.59 -4.56 -4.57
CA SER A 123 -2.19 -3.86 -5.70
C SER A 123 -3.35 -2.98 -5.24
N GLY A 124 -3.52 -1.88 -5.94
CA GLY A 124 -4.57 -0.92 -5.68
C GLY A 124 -4.80 -0.01 -6.87
N ILE A 125 -5.94 0.65 -6.90
CA ILE A 125 -6.26 1.70 -7.86
C ILE A 125 -5.80 3.01 -7.24
N SER A 126 -4.93 3.73 -7.97
CA SER A 126 -4.54 5.09 -7.64
C SER A 126 -5.29 6.07 -8.55
N PRO A 127 -5.82 7.19 -8.03
CA PRO A 127 -6.48 8.20 -8.85
C PRO A 127 -5.51 9.00 -9.73
N ILE A 128 -4.20 8.86 -9.52
CA ILE A 128 -3.18 9.42 -10.41
C ILE A 128 -2.87 8.37 -11.46
N GLY A 129 -3.18 8.70 -12.73
CA GLY A 129 -2.69 7.95 -13.88
C GLY A 129 -1.21 8.22 -14.14
N PRO A 130 -0.51 7.35 -14.89
CA PRO A 130 0.78 7.70 -15.46
C PRO A 130 0.60 9.01 -16.24
N LYS A 131 1.56 9.92 -16.11
CA LYS A 131 1.57 11.14 -16.91
C LYS A 131 1.55 10.69 -18.38
N GLU A 132 0.42 10.89 -19.07
CA GLU A 132 0.36 10.61 -20.51
C GLU A 132 1.48 11.40 -21.20
N PRO A 133 2.24 10.79 -22.12
CA PRO A 133 2.99 11.58 -23.06
C PRO A 133 1.98 12.49 -23.75
N SER A 134 2.28 13.76 -23.83
CA SER A 134 1.42 14.86 -24.28
C SER A 134 1.03 14.74 -25.78
N ASN A 135 0.36 13.68 -26.15
CA ASN A 135 -0.25 13.45 -27.45
C ASN A 135 -1.76 13.37 -27.27
N GLY A 136 -2.40 14.52 -27.49
CA GLY A 136 -3.79 14.82 -27.45
C GLY A 136 -4.78 13.72 -27.86
N ILE A 137 -5.14 12.89 -26.93
CA ILE A 137 -6.37 12.11 -27.00
C ILE A 137 -7.33 12.75 -26.00
N PRO A 138 -8.49 13.26 -26.45
CA PRO A 138 -9.46 13.88 -25.56
C PRO A 138 -9.93 12.84 -24.53
N ARG A 139 -9.99 13.24 -23.26
CA ARG A 139 -10.71 12.48 -22.24
C ARG A 139 -12.12 12.26 -22.72
N PRO A 140 -12.72 11.07 -22.55
CA PRO A 140 -14.15 10.94 -22.68
C PRO A 140 -14.77 11.81 -21.58
N SER A 141 -15.21 13.00 -21.97
CA SER A 141 -16.04 13.87 -21.17
C SER A 141 -17.39 13.19 -20.97
N GLU A 142 -17.75 13.04 -19.70
CA GLU A 142 -19.12 13.13 -19.19
C GLU A 142 -20.24 12.59 -20.08
N GLU A 143 -20.55 11.32 -19.93
CA GLU A 143 -21.91 10.81 -20.12
C GLU A 143 -22.26 9.89 -18.95
N LEU A 144 -22.55 10.49 -17.80
CA LEU A 144 -23.30 9.88 -16.71
C LEU A 144 -24.60 10.67 -16.48
N ASP A 145 -25.27 11.00 -17.57
CA ASP A 145 -26.68 11.38 -17.54
C ASP A 145 -27.50 10.18 -17.99
N GLY A 146 -28.08 9.48 -17.03
CA GLY A 146 -28.96 8.35 -17.35
C GLY A 146 -29.40 7.51 -16.17
N PHE A 147 -29.55 8.06 -14.98
CA PHE A 147 -30.49 7.47 -14.02
C PHE A 147 -31.87 8.10 -14.26
N GLY A 148 -32.58 7.52 -15.25
CA GLY A 148 -33.97 7.77 -15.45
C GLY A 148 -34.79 7.43 -14.20
N GLU A 149 -35.66 8.32 -13.86
CA GLU A 149 -36.68 8.24 -12.83
C GLU A 149 -37.40 6.89 -12.85
N ILE A 150 -37.33 6.15 -11.74
CA ILE A 150 -38.28 5.10 -11.47
C ILE A 150 -39.51 5.78 -10.87
N SER A 151 -40.47 6.11 -11.72
CA SER A 151 -41.84 6.45 -11.30
C SER A 151 -42.59 5.17 -10.95
N ARG A 152 -43.00 5.07 -9.69
CA ARG A 152 -44.13 4.36 -9.06
C ARG A 152 -44.60 3.04 -9.65
#